data_8ea9d4db331c5f39ff56b717d8b83c84
#
_entry.id   8ea9d4db331c5f39ff56b717d8b83c84
#
_cell.length_a   1.000
_cell.length_b   1.000
_cell.length_c   1.000
_cell.angle_alpha   90.00
_cell.angle_beta   90.00
_cell.angle_gamma   90.00
#
_symmetry.space_group_name_H-M   'P 1'
#
loop_
_entity.id
_entity.type
_entity.pdbx_description
1 polymer ?
#
loop_
_entity_poly.entity_id
_entity_poly.type
_entity_poly.pdbx_seq_one_letter_code
_entity_poly.pdbx_strand_id
1 'polypeptide(L)'
;MNRSAAPLQWLTMGLLALALIAVPWNQLLGGLAIGLAVLTALKLAEARSVPERRLVGLLQLVAAGLLASLQGDLAGSVLQGLASLFALAGLLALELGEGLGWRLMLRRSAQLMGAALPMALVLFLLLPRLGPFTVIEGGRGQGATTGLSDTLDPGDIAELATSQAPAARVAFPQGDPPPAGTRYWRVLVHDRFDGRRWNAAEPRRPTGPLFSQPLPAPALPAGTPAAGSPQLWLVEPSGLPPVPWSGRGQPQDPGVRIDPLGQLRHRGSSGLRRVYTVRDDGRPAAWRQRPPDAQGLQLPPGSNPQLEALGRQWGALETPEQRLAAAERWFRSQPFRYTLKPGTLPERAPLDTFLFERREGFCGHYASAFTALMRAAGVPSRVVSGYRGGDWVVPLGGIGYLDLRQGDAHAWSEVWLPGQGWVGVDPTTWVPAPLGETEGAPSGAARWLQHQWWGLDLAWTRLWLGYDLQGQEALLQRLLGERRQWLGALVLAGLALGLALAVAVLAALQRRPIVRDPWRRELERALAPLARRGLAPEPGETLPTFAARVGERWPSLAPDLKAFVALYQRHRFAGGAAASRRRDRSELRRQRRRLGRQLQRQPD
;
A
#
# COMPACT_ATOMS: atom_id res chain seq x y z
N MET A 1 27.77 15.13 -25.41
CA MET A 1 26.43 14.67 -24.95
C MET A 1 26.62 13.50 -24.00
N ASN A 2 26.20 13.63 -22.76
CA ASN A 2 26.46 12.59 -21.73
C ASN A 2 25.54 11.37 -21.98
N ARG A 3 26.02 10.40 -22.76
CA ARG A 3 25.25 9.22 -23.22
C ARG A 3 24.80 8.27 -22.10
N SER A 4 25.33 8.42 -20.89
CA SER A 4 25.02 7.55 -19.74
C SER A 4 23.89 8.06 -18.86
N ALA A 5 23.61 9.36 -18.83
CA ALA A 5 22.58 9.95 -17.98
C ALA A 5 21.15 9.79 -18.55
N ALA A 6 21.00 9.93 -19.88
CA ALA A 6 19.70 9.86 -20.53
C ALA A 6 18.93 8.54 -20.26
N PRO A 7 19.52 7.34 -20.44
CA PRO A 7 18.80 6.10 -20.20
C PRO A 7 18.37 5.94 -18.72
N LEU A 8 19.17 6.44 -17.76
CA LEU A 8 18.80 6.40 -16.34
C LEU A 8 17.59 7.30 -16.05
N GLN A 9 17.56 8.49 -16.64
CA GLN A 9 16.43 9.42 -16.49
C GLN A 9 15.15 8.89 -17.14
N TRP A 10 15.23 8.24 -18.31
CA TRP A 10 14.08 7.60 -18.94
C TRP A 10 13.58 6.39 -18.15
N LEU A 11 14.48 5.60 -17.56
CA LEU A 11 14.11 4.51 -16.68
C LEU A 11 13.38 5.02 -15.42
N THR A 12 13.87 6.14 -14.84
CA THR A 12 13.18 6.82 -13.71
C THR A 12 11.77 7.23 -14.11
N MET A 13 11.59 7.82 -15.30
CA MET A 13 10.25 8.20 -15.78
C MET A 13 9.33 6.99 -15.95
N GLY A 14 9.83 5.86 -16.44
CA GLY A 14 9.07 4.62 -16.53
C GLY A 14 8.59 4.12 -15.14
N LEU A 15 9.47 4.17 -14.13
CA LEU A 15 9.11 3.80 -12.76
C LEU A 15 8.08 4.76 -12.13
N LEU A 16 8.23 6.06 -12.35
CA LEU A 16 7.26 7.06 -11.90
C LEU A 16 5.91 6.88 -12.60
N ALA A 17 5.90 6.62 -13.90
CA ALA A 17 4.67 6.35 -14.66
C ALA A 17 3.96 5.07 -14.14
N LEU A 18 4.71 4.02 -13.83
CA LEU A 18 4.17 2.80 -13.23
C LEU A 18 3.57 3.08 -11.85
N ALA A 19 4.23 3.88 -11.02
CA ALA A 19 3.73 4.27 -9.71
C ALA A 19 2.44 5.11 -9.80
N LEU A 20 2.29 5.93 -10.86
CA LEU A 20 1.09 6.76 -11.07
C LEU A 20 -0.18 5.95 -11.39
N ILE A 21 -0.07 4.71 -11.87
CA ILE A 21 -1.25 3.87 -12.20
C ILE A 21 -2.13 3.67 -10.96
N ALA A 22 -1.54 3.59 -9.77
CA ALA A 22 -2.25 3.39 -8.51
C ALA A 22 -2.69 4.69 -7.82
N VAL A 23 -2.44 5.86 -8.42
CA VAL A 23 -2.77 7.16 -7.80
C VAL A 23 -4.15 7.62 -8.22
N PRO A 24 -5.04 7.98 -7.29
CA PRO A 24 -6.36 8.53 -7.60
C PRO A 24 -6.21 9.91 -8.26
N TRP A 25 -6.57 10.01 -9.53
CA TRP A 25 -6.46 11.25 -10.34
C TRP A 25 -7.47 12.33 -9.95
N ASN A 26 -8.56 11.96 -9.28
CA ASN A 26 -9.63 12.85 -8.81
C ASN A 26 -9.29 13.60 -7.52
N GLN A 27 -8.14 13.34 -6.91
CA GLN A 27 -7.65 14.07 -5.74
C GLN A 27 -6.68 15.17 -6.17
N LEU A 28 -6.71 16.32 -5.50
CA LEU A 28 -5.85 17.47 -5.81
C LEU A 28 -4.36 17.08 -5.86
N LEU A 29 -3.88 16.38 -4.83
CA LEU A 29 -2.48 15.93 -4.75
C LEU A 29 -2.16 14.88 -5.82
N GLY A 30 -3.10 13.99 -6.14
CA GLY A 30 -2.96 13.04 -7.24
C GLY A 30 -2.84 13.74 -8.58
N GLY A 31 -3.71 14.72 -8.85
CA GLY A 31 -3.64 15.57 -10.05
C GLY A 31 -2.31 16.34 -10.15
N LEU A 32 -1.81 16.89 -9.03
CA LEU A 32 -0.51 17.57 -8.98
C LEU A 32 0.65 16.60 -9.27
N ALA A 33 0.61 15.38 -8.74
CA ALA A 33 1.64 14.36 -9.00
C ALA A 33 1.66 13.96 -10.48
N ILE A 34 0.50 13.75 -11.08
CA ILE A 34 0.36 13.46 -12.51
C ILE A 34 0.87 14.64 -13.34
N GLY A 35 0.43 15.87 -13.04
CA GLY A 35 0.87 17.08 -13.73
C GLY A 35 2.39 17.26 -13.66
N LEU A 36 2.98 17.07 -12.48
CA LEU A 36 4.44 17.14 -12.28
C LEU A 36 5.17 16.07 -13.10
N ALA A 37 4.67 14.85 -13.12
CA ALA A 37 5.28 13.77 -13.90
C ALA A 37 5.20 14.04 -15.41
N VAL A 38 4.07 14.52 -15.92
CA VAL A 38 3.90 14.91 -17.33
C VAL A 38 4.85 16.05 -17.69
N LEU A 39 4.90 17.11 -16.88
CA LEU A 39 5.83 18.24 -17.11
C LEU A 39 7.28 17.77 -17.09
N THR A 40 7.63 16.86 -16.17
CA THR A 40 8.99 16.30 -16.09
C THR A 40 9.32 15.46 -17.31
N ALA A 41 8.37 14.68 -17.85
CA ALA A 41 8.54 13.88 -19.06
C ALA A 41 8.72 14.77 -20.30
N LEU A 42 7.90 15.81 -20.44
CA LEU A 42 8.03 16.80 -21.52
C LEU A 42 9.40 17.49 -21.45
N LYS A 43 9.79 17.95 -20.25
CA LYS A 43 11.09 18.59 -20.06
C LYS A 43 12.26 17.65 -20.32
N LEU A 44 12.13 16.36 -20.01
CA LEU A 44 13.14 15.36 -20.35
C LEU A 44 13.27 15.18 -21.87
N ALA A 45 12.16 15.16 -22.60
CA ALA A 45 12.16 15.06 -24.06
C ALA A 45 12.82 16.28 -24.75
N GLU A 46 12.62 17.49 -24.19
CA GLU A 46 13.23 18.73 -24.69
C GLU A 46 14.70 18.90 -24.28
N ALA A 47 15.13 18.33 -23.15
CA ALA A 47 16.40 18.61 -22.50
C ALA A 47 17.61 18.27 -23.37
N ARG A 48 18.33 19.29 -23.84
CA ARG A 48 19.53 19.19 -24.69
C ARG A 48 20.81 19.57 -23.92
N SER A 49 20.69 20.45 -22.92
CA SER A 49 21.81 20.93 -22.12
C SER A 49 21.97 20.21 -20.79
N VAL A 50 23.16 20.27 -20.20
CA VAL A 50 23.43 19.66 -18.87
C VAL A 50 22.59 20.31 -17.77
N PRO A 51 22.44 21.67 -17.71
CA PRO A 51 21.58 22.30 -16.70
C PRO A 51 20.12 21.85 -16.78
N GLU A 52 19.55 21.71 -17.99
CA GLU A 52 18.18 21.22 -18.16
C GLU A 52 18.00 19.79 -17.65
N ARG A 53 18.96 18.92 -17.93
CA ARG A 53 18.94 17.53 -17.43
C ARG A 53 19.11 17.45 -15.90
N ARG A 54 19.86 18.37 -15.30
CA ARG A 54 19.92 18.50 -13.83
C ARG A 54 18.55 18.86 -13.27
N LEU A 55 17.87 19.83 -13.85
CA LEU A 55 16.53 20.23 -13.46
C LEU A 55 15.56 19.03 -13.54
N VAL A 56 15.59 18.28 -14.63
CA VAL A 56 14.79 17.05 -14.78
C VAL A 56 15.07 16.05 -13.64
N GLY A 57 16.33 15.77 -13.33
CA GLY A 57 16.69 14.85 -12.26
C GLY A 57 16.18 15.32 -10.88
N LEU A 58 16.21 16.63 -10.61
CA LEU A 58 15.64 17.20 -9.38
C LEU A 58 14.09 17.07 -9.37
N LEU A 59 13.42 17.37 -10.48
CA LEU A 59 11.97 17.21 -10.59
C LEU A 59 11.54 15.74 -10.43
N GLN A 60 12.34 14.79 -10.93
CA GLN A 60 12.10 13.36 -10.72
C GLN A 60 12.16 12.97 -9.23
N LEU A 61 13.12 13.52 -8.47
CA LEU A 61 13.20 13.29 -7.02
C LEU A 61 12.01 13.90 -6.28
N VAL A 62 11.58 15.12 -6.66
CA VAL A 62 10.39 15.76 -6.09
C VAL A 62 9.14 14.94 -6.40
N ALA A 63 8.99 14.47 -7.65
CA ALA A 63 7.87 13.62 -8.04
C ALA A 63 7.84 12.30 -7.26
N ALA A 64 9.00 11.64 -7.09
CA ALA A 64 9.10 10.43 -6.27
C ALA A 64 8.71 10.69 -4.80
N GLY A 65 9.14 11.80 -4.21
CA GLY A 65 8.76 12.21 -2.86
C GLY A 65 7.26 12.52 -2.71
N LEU A 66 6.67 13.19 -3.70
CA LEU A 66 5.23 13.48 -3.72
C LEU A 66 4.42 12.17 -3.83
N LEU A 67 4.82 11.26 -4.70
CA LEU A 67 4.18 9.95 -4.82
C LEU A 67 4.32 9.14 -3.53
N ALA A 68 5.47 9.23 -2.84
CA ALA A 68 5.67 8.57 -1.54
C ALA A 68 4.69 9.07 -0.46
N SER A 69 4.25 10.32 -0.53
CA SER A 69 3.26 10.87 0.40
C SER A 69 1.83 10.39 0.10
N LEU A 70 1.55 9.92 -1.12
CA LEU A 70 0.24 9.47 -1.56
C LEU A 70 0.05 7.95 -1.47
N GLN A 71 1.12 7.19 -1.50
CA GLN A 71 1.11 5.73 -1.53
C GLN A 71 1.75 5.19 -0.25
N GLY A 72 0.96 4.49 0.56
CA GLY A 72 1.43 3.87 1.81
C GLY A 72 1.73 2.37 1.68
N ASP A 73 1.64 1.79 0.48
CA ASP A 73 1.88 0.38 0.22
C ASP A 73 3.36 0.07 -0.04
N LEU A 74 3.75 -1.19 0.19
CA LEU A 74 5.12 -1.65 0.02
C LEU A 74 5.57 -1.56 -1.45
N ALA A 75 4.72 -1.92 -2.40
CA ALA A 75 5.06 -1.89 -3.83
C ALA A 75 5.35 -0.47 -4.31
N GLY A 76 4.48 0.49 -3.97
CA GLY A 76 4.69 1.91 -4.25
C GLY A 76 5.98 2.43 -3.63
N SER A 77 6.25 2.08 -2.37
CA SER A 77 7.49 2.50 -1.67
C SER A 77 8.75 1.95 -2.33
N VAL A 78 8.73 0.70 -2.80
CA VAL A 78 9.85 0.09 -3.55
C VAL A 78 10.05 0.80 -4.90
N LEU A 79 8.97 1.06 -5.65
CA LEU A 79 9.05 1.77 -6.93
C LEU A 79 9.62 3.18 -6.77
N GLN A 80 9.21 3.92 -5.75
CA GLN A 80 9.71 5.26 -5.44
C GLN A 80 11.17 5.24 -4.98
N GLY A 81 11.55 4.24 -4.18
CA GLY A 81 12.95 4.02 -3.79
C GLY A 81 13.84 3.75 -5.01
N LEU A 82 13.39 2.90 -5.93
CA LEU A 82 14.09 2.63 -7.19
C LEU A 82 14.12 3.87 -8.09
N ALA A 83 13.01 4.60 -8.24
CA ALA A 83 12.97 5.84 -9.00
C ALA A 83 13.97 6.88 -8.45
N SER A 84 14.02 7.04 -7.13
CA SER A 84 14.98 7.93 -6.46
C SER A 84 16.43 7.48 -6.69
N LEU A 85 16.69 6.17 -6.63
CA LEU A 85 18.01 5.60 -6.91
C LEU A 85 18.49 5.91 -8.33
N PHE A 86 17.62 5.70 -9.32
CA PHE A 86 17.96 5.96 -10.72
C PHE A 86 18.03 7.46 -11.04
N ALA A 87 17.18 8.30 -10.42
CA ALA A 87 17.28 9.76 -10.54
C ALA A 87 18.61 10.28 -10.02
N LEU A 88 19.03 9.84 -8.82
CA LEU A 88 20.35 10.16 -8.27
C LEU A 88 21.49 9.66 -9.13
N ALA A 89 21.38 8.44 -9.67
CA ALA A 89 22.38 7.90 -10.59
C ALA A 89 22.47 8.71 -11.89
N GLY A 90 21.34 9.20 -12.39
CA GLY A 90 21.29 10.12 -13.55
C GLY A 90 21.98 11.46 -13.25
N LEU A 91 21.70 12.05 -12.08
CA LEU A 91 22.38 13.28 -11.62
C LEU A 91 23.88 13.08 -11.46
N LEU A 92 24.30 11.99 -10.81
CA LEU A 92 25.73 11.65 -10.69
C LEU A 92 26.41 11.44 -12.05
N ALA A 93 25.70 10.86 -13.03
CA ALA A 93 26.22 10.68 -14.37
C ALA A 93 26.48 12.03 -15.07
N LEU A 94 25.65 13.05 -14.81
CA LEU A 94 25.85 14.39 -15.33
C LEU A 94 27.07 15.09 -14.71
N GLU A 95 27.31 14.86 -13.40
CA GLU A 95 28.43 15.52 -12.69
C GLU A 95 29.77 14.84 -12.96
N LEU A 96 29.81 13.51 -13.01
CA LEU A 96 31.05 12.75 -13.08
C LEU A 96 31.55 12.53 -14.53
N GLY A 97 30.76 12.90 -15.53
CA GLY A 97 31.11 12.86 -16.95
C GLY A 97 31.17 11.45 -17.55
N GLU A 98 31.55 11.37 -18.83
CA GLU A 98 31.64 10.13 -19.60
C GLU A 98 32.86 9.31 -19.18
N GLY A 99 32.68 8.06 -18.81
CA GLY A 99 33.78 7.13 -18.50
C GLY A 99 33.54 6.22 -17.31
N LEU A 100 32.57 6.54 -16.46
CA LEU A 100 32.20 5.68 -15.33
C LEU A 100 31.09 4.72 -15.73
N GLY A 101 31.27 3.44 -15.40
CA GLY A 101 30.26 2.44 -15.66
C GLY A 101 28.99 2.66 -14.81
N TRP A 102 27.82 2.40 -15.38
CA TRP A 102 26.50 2.56 -14.72
C TRP A 102 26.41 1.84 -13.35
N ARG A 103 27.09 0.70 -13.20
CA ARG A 103 27.16 -0.05 -11.92
C ARG A 103 27.81 0.77 -10.80
N LEU A 104 28.83 1.56 -11.11
CA LEU A 104 29.48 2.40 -10.12
C LEU A 104 28.57 3.58 -9.73
N MET A 105 27.84 4.14 -10.67
CA MET A 105 26.88 5.22 -10.42
C MET A 105 25.76 4.75 -9.51
N LEU A 106 25.16 3.58 -9.79
CA LEU A 106 24.13 2.99 -8.92
C LEU A 106 24.67 2.69 -7.52
N ARG A 107 25.88 2.11 -7.43
CA ARG A 107 26.51 1.84 -6.12
C ARG A 107 26.71 3.13 -5.31
N ARG A 108 27.13 4.21 -5.95
CA ARG A 108 27.31 5.52 -5.30
C ARG A 108 25.97 6.12 -4.88
N SER A 109 24.97 6.05 -5.74
CA SER A 109 23.61 6.51 -5.40
C SER A 109 23.03 5.72 -4.22
N ALA A 110 23.19 4.38 -4.22
CA ALA A 110 22.78 3.56 -3.08
C ALA A 110 23.52 3.91 -1.78
N GLN A 111 24.84 4.22 -1.87
CA GLN A 111 25.61 4.69 -0.71
C GLN A 111 25.11 6.05 -0.19
N LEU A 112 24.77 6.99 -1.08
CA LEU A 112 24.20 8.29 -0.70
C LEU A 112 22.82 8.13 -0.05
N MET A 113 21.95 7.29 -0.64
CA MET A 113 20.65 6.97 -0.03
C MET A 113 20.81 6.30 1.33
N GLY A 114 21.72 5.32 1.44
CA GLY A 114 22.01 4.67 2.72
C GLY A 114 22.53 5.65 3.78
N ALA A 115 23.35 6.62 3.38
CA ALA A 115 23.83 7.68 4.28
C ALA A 115 22.72 8.66 4.72
N ALA A 116 21.68 8.83 3.90
CA ALA A 116 20.52 9.66 4.23
C ALA A 116 19.52 8.94 5.16
N LEU A 117 19.54 7.59 5.26
CA LEU A 117 18.59 6.83 6.06
C LEU A 117 18.55 7.21 7.54
N PRO A 118 19.69 7.41 8.27
CA PRO A 118 19.62 7.81 9.67
C PRO A 118 18.91 9.15 9.86
N MET A 119 19.18 10.12 8.97
CA MET A 119 18.50 11.41 8.98
C MET A 119 17.01 11.26 8.67
N ALA A 120 16.67 10.46 7.66
CA ALA A 120 15.27 10.19 7.30
C ALA A 120 14.53 9.53 8.47
N LEU A 121 15.17 8.60 9.20
CA LEU A 121 14.59 7.96 10.37
C LEU A 121 14.35 8.97 11.50
N VAL A 122 15.33 9.83 11.78
CA VAL A 122 15.19 10.89 12.80
C VAL A 122 14.05 11.83 12.44
N LEU A 123 13.97 12.28 11.18
CA LEU A 123 12.87 13.13 10.71
C LEU A 123 11.53 12.40 10.78
N PHE A 124 11.48 11.14 10.41
CA PHE A 124 10.28 10.31 10.49
C PHE A 124 9.73 10.19 11.91
N LEU A 125 10.63 10.02 12.90
CA LEU A 125 10.27 9.87 14.30
C LEU A 125 9.89 11.18 14.99
N LEU A 126 10.53 12.29 14.61
CA LEU A 126 10.47 13.56 15.35
C LEU A 126 9.60 14.63 14.68
N LEU A 127 9.46 14.64 13.34
CA LEU A 127 8.60 15.61 12.68
C LEU A 127 7.13 15.36 13.05
N PRO A 128 6.40 16.40 13.54
CA PRO A 128 4.97 16.28 13.81
C PRO A 128 4.25 15.80 12.54
N ARG A 129 3.54 14.71 12.65
CA ARG A 129 2.67 14.27 11.57
C ARG A 129 1.45 15.16 11.55
N LEU A 130 1.45 16.11 10.63
CA LEU A 130 0.22 16.79 10.25
C LEU A 130 -0.71 15.68 9.77
N GLY A 131 -1.86 15.53 10.43
CA GLY A 131 -2.89 14.58 9.98
C GLY A 131 -3.15 14.79 8.48
N PRO A 132 -3.69 13.81 7.76
CA PRO A 132 -3.95 13.96 6.35
C PRO A 132 -4.69 15.27 6.19
N PHE A 133 -4.09 16.21 5.45
CA PHE A 133 -4.77 17.45 5.09
C PHE A 133 -6.12 17.00 4.58
N THR A 134 -7.20 17.48 5.22
CA THR A 134 -8.56 17.26 4.74
C THR A 134 -8.59 17.86 3.36
N VAL A 135 -8.23 17.05 2.38
CA VAL A 135 -8.36 17.39 0.97
C VAL A 135 -9.84 17.65 0.82
N ILE A 136 -10.18 18.87 0.44
CA ILE A 136 -11.54 19.23 0.06
C ILE A 136 -11.95 18.15 -0.93
N GLU A 137 -12.80 17.22 -0.51
CA GLU A 137 -13.39 16.20 -1.38
C GLU A 137 -14.32 16.95 -2.33
N GLY A 138 -13.72 17.50 -3.37
CA GLY A 138 -14.43 18.12 -4.48
C GLY A 138 -14.97 17.01 -5.38
N GLY A 139 -16.20 16.66 -5.19
CA GLY A 139 -16.93 15.83 -6.12
C GLY A 139 -17.08 14.37 -5.69
N ARG A 140 -18.27 13.84 -5.86
CA ARG A 140 -18.62 12.42 -5.79
C ARG A 140 -17.73 11.66 -6.77
N GLY A 141 -16.66 11.03 -6.26
CA GLY A 141 -15.72 10.26 -7.07
C GLY A 141 -16.36 8.99 -7.62
N GLN A 142 -16.86 9.06 -8.83
CA GLN A 142 -17.03 7.88 -9.67
C GLN A 142 -15.62 7.48 -10.14
N GLY A 143 -15.02 6.48 -9.51
CA GLY A 143 -13.70 6.03 -9.96
C GLY A 143 -12.95 5.03 -9.09
N ALA A 144 -13.50 4.62 -7.95
CA ALA A 144 -12.96 3.47 -7.25
C ALA A 144 -13.82 2.26 -7.65
N THR A 145 -13.26 1.38 -8.46
CA THR A 145 -13.84 0.07 -8.79
C THR A 145 -13.81 -0.81 -7.55
N THR A 146 -14.76 -0.60 -6.66
CA THR A 146 -14.83 -1.36 -5.42
C THR A 146 -16.18 -2.00 -5.29
N GLY A 147 -16.09 -3.16 -4.84
CA GLY A 147 -17.04 -4.14 -4.72
C GLY A 147 -18.36 -3.83 -4.05
N LEU A 148 -18.42 -2.99 -3.10
CA LEU A 148 -19.65 -2.58 -2.43
C LEU A 148 -20.13 -1.23 -2.96
N SER A 149 -21.44 -1.10 -3.16
CA SER A 149 -22.11 0.13 -3.61
C SER A 149 -23.00 0.68 -2.52
N ASP A 150 -23.26 1.98 -2.52
CA ASP A 150 -24.27 2.65 -1.69
C ASP A 150 -25.72 2.30 -2.13
N THR A 151 -25.86 1.70 -3.30
CA THR A 151 -27.09 1.10 -3.79
C THR A 151 -26.91 -0.40 -3.94
N LEU A 152 -27.90 -1.18 -3.56
CA LEU A 152 -27.95 -2.62 -3.77
C LEU A 152 -29.09 -2.95 -4.73
N ASP A 153 -28.78 -3.09 -6.01
CA ASP A 153 -29.64 -3.74 -6.98
C ASP A 153 -29.43 -5.26 -6.87
N PRO A 154 -30.46 -6.07 -6.94
CA PRO A 154 -30.31 -7.54 -6.95
C PRO A 154 -29.34 -8.11 -7.99
N GLY A 155 -28.78 -7.31 -8.89
CA GLY A 155 -27.75 -7.74 -9.88
C GLY A 155 -26.30 -7.42 -9.54
N ASP A 156 -26.04 -6.45 -8.67
CA ASP A 156 -24.72 -5.79 -8.57
C ASP A 156 -23.60 -6.64 -7.93
N ILE A 157 -23.92 -7.55 -7.01
CA ILE A 157 -22.89 -8.33 -6.27
C ILE A 157 -22.31 -9.47 -7.13
N ALA A 158 -22.96 -9.88 -8.21
CA ALA A 158 -22.50 -11.01 -9.02
C ALA A 158 -21.14 -10.77 -9.68
N GLU A 159 -20.88 -9.56 -10.16
CA GLU A 159 -19.59 -9.20 -10.77
C GLU A 159 -18.44 -9.26 -9.76
N LEU A 160 -18.74 -8.99 -8.48
CA LEU A 160 -17.76 -8.98 -7.41
C LEU A 160 -17.36 -10.36 -6.95
N ALA A 161 -18.28 -11.29 -6.95
CA ALA A 161 -18.07 -12.65 -6.46
C ALA A 161 -16.93 -13.39 -7.20
N THR A 162 -16.56 -12.94 -8.40
CA THR A 162 -15.44 -13.48 -9.18
C THR A 162 -14.11 -12.75 -8.97
N SER A 163 -14.12 -11.60 -8.30
CA SER A 163 -12.93 -10.75 -8.16
C SER A 163 -11.99 -11.25 -7.06
N GLN A 164 -10.75 -11.53 -7.43
CA GLN A 164 -9.66 -11.88 -6.51
C GLN A 164 -8.91 -10.66 -5.94
N ALA A 165 -9.34 -9.45 -6.28
CA ALA A 165 -8.72 -8.23 -5.77
C ALA A 165 -8.85 -8.13 -4.23
N PRO A 166 -7.81 -7.64 -3.53
CA PRO A 166 -7.87 -7.47 -2.08
C PRO A 166 -8.92 -6.42 -1.70
N ALA A 167 -9.66 -6.65 -0.63
CA ALA A 167 -10.62 -5.73 -0.05
C ALA A 167 -10.14 -5.18 1.30
N ALA A 168 -9.78 -6.09 2.20
CA ALA A 168 -9.27 -5.74 3.51
C ALA A 168 -8.44 -6.87 4.09
N ARG A 169 -7.62 -6.54 5.10
CA ARG A 169 -6.93 -7.52 5.94
C ARG A 169 -7.18 -7.19 7.40
N VAL A 170 -7.46 -8.22 8.19
CA VAL A 170 -7.62 -8.06 9.63
C VAL A 170 -6.67 -9.00 10.37
N ALA A 171 -5.73 -8.42 11.09
CA ALA A 171 -4.76 -9.18 11.89
C ALA A 171 -5.22 -9.31 13.34
N PHE A 172 -4.87 -10.43 13.94
CA PHE A 172 -5.21 -10.81 15.32
C PHE A 172 -3.92 -10.97 16.14
N PRO A 173 -3.35 -9.90 16.72
CA PRO A 173 -2.05 -9.94 17.40
C PRO A 173 -2.02 -10.79 18.65
N GLN A 174 -3.17 -11.04 19.27
CA GLN A 174 -3.29 -11.70 20.59
C GLN A 174 -4.29 -12.86 20.56
N GLY A 175 -4.54 -13.49 19.44
CA GLY A 175 -5.49 -14.59 19.37
C GLY A 175 -5.72 -15.13 17.97
N ASP A 176 -6.61 -16.09 17.90
CA ASP A 176 -7.07 -16.68 16.65
C ASP A 176 -8.25 -15.89 16.05
N PRO A 177 -8.48 -16.03 14.75
CA PRO A 177 -9.64 -15.44 14.11
C PRO A 177 -10.93 -16.07 14.63
N PRO A 178 -12.07 -15.37 14.55
CA PRO A 178 -13.37 -15.96 14.86
C PRO A 178 -13.61 -17.24 14.03
N PRO A 179 -14.43 -18.18 14.50
CA PRO A 179 -14.81 -19.35 13.72
C PRO A 179 -15.37 -18.97 12.34
N ALA A 180 -15.06 -19.75 11.30
CA ALA A 180 -15.39 -19.41 9.93
C ALA A 180 -16.88 -19.07 9.69
N GLY A 181 -17.79 -19.82 10.33
CA GLY A 181 -19.23 -19.59 10.22
C GLY A 181 -19.74 -18.27 10.84
N THR A 182 -18.93 -17.60 11.66
CA THR A 182 -19.30 -16.34 12.34
C THR A 182 -18.62 -15.11 11.74
N ARG A 183 -17.83 -15.26 10.68
CA ARG A 183 -17.05 -14.18 10.03
C ARG A 183 -17.93 -13.34 9.12
N TYR A 184 -18.70 -12.43 9.70
CA TYR A 184 -19.47 -11.41 8.99
C TYR A 184 -18.88 -10.04 9.30
N TRP A 185 -18.42 -9.35 8.27
CA TRP A 185 -17.73 -8.06 8.34
C TRP A 185 -18.61 -7.00 7.70
N ARG A 186 -19.43 -6.34 8.51
CA ARG A 186 -20.39 -5.36 8.03
C ARG A 186 -19.70 -4.08 7.57
N VAL A 187 -20.23 -3.46 6.50
CA VAL A 187 -19.75 -2.20 5.95
C VAL A 187 -20.89 -1.21 5.84
N LEU A 188 -21.90 -1.51 5.00
CA LEU A 188 -23.02 -0.63 4.70
C LEU A 188 -24.33 -1.20 5.24
N VAL A 189 -25.22 -0.29 5.64
CA VAL A 189 -26.61 -0.59 5.98
C VAL A 189 -27.49 0.10 4.96
N HIS A 190 -28.38 -0.65 4.34
CA HIS A 190 -29.35 -0.18 3.39
C HIS A 190 -30.73 -0.25 4.05
N ASP A 191 -31.34 0.89 4.31
CA ASP A 191 -32.61 0.99 5.04
C ASP A 191 -33.77 1.51 4.17
N ARG A 192 -33.49 2.09 2.99
CA ARG A 192 -34.53 2.59 2.07
C ARG A 192 -34.71 1.66 0.88
N PHE A 193 -35.93 1.19 0.69
CA PHE A 193 -36.33 0.35 -0.43
C PHE A 193 -37.23 1.13 -1.37
N ASP A 194 -36.91 1.15 -2.68
CA ASP A 194 -37.70 1.84 -3.70
C ASP A 194 -38.71 0.93 -4.42
N GLY A 195 -38.77 -0.36 -4.05
CA GLY A 195 -39.55 -1.40 -4.71
C GLY A 195 -38.69 -2.38 -5.52
N ARG A 196 -37.45 -2.01 -5.83
CA ARG A 196 -36.47 -2.81 -6.54
C ARG A 196 -35.11 -2.78 -5.84
N ARG A 197 -34.62 -1.58 -5.52
CA ARG A 197 -33.27 -1.34 -5.00
C ARG A 197 -33.29 -0.96 -3.55
N TRP A 198 -32.26 -1.32 -2.85
CA TRP A 198 -31.98 -0.86 -1.51
C TRP A 198 -30.93 0.22 -1.57
N ASN A 199 -31.21 1.36 -0.97
CA ASN A 199 -30.29 2.48 -0.89
C ASN A 199 -29.69 2.57 0.50
N ALA A 200 -28.38 2.86 0.56
CA ALA A 200 -27.69 3.07 1.83
C ALA A 200 -28.34 4.23 2.59
N ALA A 201 -28.41 4.06 3.89
CA ALA A 201 -28.85 5.11 4.78
C ALA A 201 -27.94 6.31 4.64
N GLU A 202 -28.49 7.45 4.22
CA GLU A 202 -27.78 8.71 4.32
C GLU A 202 -27.48 9.01 5.79
N PRO A 203 -26.26 9.47 6.11
CA PRO A 203 -25.99 9.94 7.44
C PRO A 203 -26.96 11.10 7.71
N ARG A 204 -27.98 10.88 8.55
CA ARG A 204 -28.78 11.98 9.05
C ARG A 204 -27.81 12.95 9.70
N ARG A 205 -27.68 14.14 9.13
CA ARG A 205 -26.95 15.22 9.79
C ARG A 205 -27.55 15.33 11.18
N PRO A 206 -26.76 15.17 12.25
CA PRO A 206 -27.27 15.46 13.58
C PRO A 206 -27.79 16.89 13.54
N THR A 207 -29.06 17.09 13.81
CA THR A 207 -29.67 18.42 13.99
C THR A 207 -29.23 18.99 15.34
N GLY A 208 -27.92 19.07 15.57
CA GLY A 208 -27.30 19.57 16.79
C GLY A 208 -25.87 20.00 16.47
N PRO A 209 -25.22 20.77 17.33
CA PRO A 209 -23.86 21.23 17.09
C PRO A 209 -22.94 20.06 16.77
N LEU A 210 -22.02 20.26 15.82
CA LEU A 210 -21.08 19.30 15.24
C LEU A 210 -20.23 18.47 16.25
N PHE A 211 -20.50 18.66 17.54
CA PHE A 211 -19.87 18.03 18.70
C PHE A 211 -20.88 17.37 19.65
N SER A 212 -21.95 16.76 19.13
CA SER A 212 -22.69 15.85 20.00
C SER A 212 -21.71 14.81 20.53
N GLN A 213 -21.54 14.81 21.85
CA GLN A 213 -20.68 13.93 22.61
C GLN A 213 -20.83 12.48 22.13
N PRO A 214 -19.74 11.69 22.06
CA PRO A 214 -19.87 10.26 21.90
C PRO A 214 -20.92 9.79 22.90
N LEU A 215 -21.88 8.96 22.46
CA LEU A 215 -22.73 8.23 23.42
C LEU A 215 -21.75 7.63 24.43
N PRO A 216 -21.88 7.96 25.72
CA PRO A 216 -20.99 7.40 26.71
C PRO A 216 -21.06 5.90 26.55
N ALA A 217 -19.93 5.27 26.20
CA ALA A 217 -19.80 3.85 26.37
C ALA A 217 -20.22 3.58 27.82
N PRO A 218 -21.07 2.58 28.11
CA PRO A 218 -21.41 2.26 29.49
C PRO A 218 -20.09 2.13 30.24
N ALA A 219 -19.91 3.02 31.25
CA ALA A 219 -18.66 3.15 31.97
C ALA A 219 -18.30 1.77 32.52
N LEU A 220 -17.16 1.23 32.04
CA LEU A 220 -16.60 0.04 32.67
C LEU A 220 -16.33 0.40 34.13
N PRO A 221 -16.69 -0.45 35.10
CA PRO A 221 -16.24 -0.28 36.47
C PRO A 221 -14.73 -0.08 36.46
N ALA A 222 -14.25 0.99 37.10
CA ALA A 222 -12.83 1.28 37.21
C ALA A 222 -12.10 0.04 37.75
N GLY A 223 -11.16 -0.49 36.98
CA GLY A 223 -10.39 -1.68 37.35
C GLY A 223 -10.71 -2.99 36.60
N THR A 224 -11.69 -3.02 35.70
CA THR A 224 -11.86 -4.19 34.82
C THR A 224 -10.79 -4.12 33.71
N PRO A 225 -9.85 -5.08 33.59
CA PRO A 225 -8.97 -5.13 32.44
C PRO A 225 -9.84 -5.16 31.19
N ALA A 226 -9.53 -4.33 30.20
CA ALA A 226 -10.19 -4.39 28.91
C ALA A 226 -9.84 -5.75 28.24
N ALA A 227 -10.53 -6.79 28.68
CA ALA A 227 -10.41 -8.15 28.17
C ALA A 227 -11.03 -8.16 26.78
N GLY A 228 -10.23 -7.99 25.74
CA GLY A 228 -10.67 -8.09 24.35
C GLY A 228 -9.47 -8.06 23.45
N SER A 229 -9.47 -8.95 22.46
CA SER A 229 -8.38 -9.02 21.49
C SER A 229 -8.46 -7.87 20.49
N PRO A 230 -7.36 -7.12 20.27
CA PRO A 230 -7.31 -6.11 19.26
C PRO A 230 -7.35 -6.73 17.86
N GLN A 231 -8.20 -6.18 17.00
CA GLN A 231 -8.27 -6.48 15.57
C GLN A 231 -7.65 -5.31 14.82
N LEU A 232 -6.55 -5.56 14.11
CA LEU A 232 -5.88 -4.55 13.30
C LEU A 232 -6.35 -4.64 11.86
N TRP A 233 -7.00 -3.61 11.39
CA TRP A 233 -7.59 -3.53 10.06
C TRP A 233 -6.72 -2.73 9.12
N LEU A 234 -6.50 -3.26 7.92
CA LEU A 234 -6.02 -2.56 6.73
C LEU A 234 -7.08 -2.70 5.65
N VAL A 235 -7.63 -1.59 5.19
CA VAL A 235 -8.67 -1.55 4.16
C VAL A 235 -8.14 -0.88 2.91
N GLU A 236 -8.33 -1.55 1.79
CA GLU A 236 -7.96 -1.00 0.48
C GLU A 236 -8.90 0.16 0.10
N PRO A 237 -8.48 1.04 -0.84
CA PRO A 237 -9.31 2.15 -1.30
C PRO A 237 -10.67 1.67 -1.79
N SER A 238 -11.76 2.19 -1.25
CA SER A 238 -13.12 1.72 -1.55
C SER A 238 -14.06 2.80 -2.08
N GLY A 239 -13.67 4.06 -2.08
CA GLY A 239 -14.58 5.17 -2.39
C GLY A 239 -15.69 5.40 -1.34
N LEU A 240 -15.86 4.46 -0.38
CA LEU A 240 -16.91 4.50 0.63
C LEU A 240 -16.38 4.97 1.98
N PRO A 241 -17.05 5.92 2.67
CA PRO A 241 -16.65 6.35 4.02
C PRO A 241 -16.74 5.24 5.08
N PRO A 242 -17.74 4.32 5.07
CA PRO A 242 -17.76 3.18 5.97
C PRO A 242 -16.65 2.18 5.69
N VAL A 243 -16.21 1.49 6.76
CA VAL A 243 -15.15 0.47 6.72
C VAL A 243 -15.63 -0.83 7.38
N PRO A 244 -15.08 -2.00 6.98
CA PRO A 244 -15.51 -3.29 7.51
C PRO A 244 -15.18 -3.47 9.00
N TRP A 245 -16.05 -4.14 9.75
CA TRP A 245 -15.83 -4.57 11.12
C TRP A 245 -16.83 -5.66 11.55
N SER A 246 -16.55 -6.33 12.65
CA SER A 246 -17.40 -7.44 13.14
C SER A 246 -18.76 -7.02 13.70
N GLY A 247 -19.02 -5.73 13.87
CA GLY A 247 -20.21 -5.25 14.58
C GLY A 247 -20.14 -5.39 16.10
N ARG A 248 -18.96 -5.76 16.64
CA ARG A 248 -18.69 -5.96 18.09
C ARG A 248 -17.51 -5.10 18.52
N GLY A 249 -17.48 -4.76 19.81
CA GLY A 249 -16.37 -4.02 20.41
C GLY A 249 -16.39 -2.52 20.12
N GLN A 250 -15.24 -1.89 20.30
CA GLN A 250 -15.06 -0.43 20.22
C GLN A 250 -13.83 -0.08 19.37
N PRO A 251 -13.94 0.95 18.47
CA PRO A 251 -12.78 1.47 17.79
C PRO A 251 -11.84 2.14 18.80
N GLN A 252 -10.53 1.97 18.58
CA GLN A 252 -9.50 2.56 19.43
C GLN A 252 -8.97 3.88 18.86
N ASP A 253 -9.15 4.09 17.57
CA ASP A 253 -8.63 5.26 16.87
C ASP A 253 -9.64 6.42 16.90
N PRO A 254 -9.23 7.65 17.24
CA PRO A 254 -10.15 8.81 17.38
C PRO A 254 -10.73 9.26 16.04
N GLY A 255 -10.11 8.85 14.93
CA GLY A 255 -10.61 9.07 13.57
C GLY A 255 -11.72 8.11 13.14
N VAL A 256 -12.06 7.12 13.99
CA VAL A 256 -13.02 6.06 13.67
C VAL A 256 -14.20 6.14 14.62
N ARG A 257 -15.42 6.12 14.11
CA ARG A 257 -16.65 6.22 14.90
C ARG A 257 -17.71 5.25 14.42
N ILE A 258 -18.48 4.74 15.35
CA ILE A 258 -19.69 3.95 15.07
C ILE A 258 -20.85 4.91 14.93
N ASP A 259 -21.54 4.86 13.80
CA ASP A 259 -22.76 5.65 13.57
C ASP A 259 -24.00 4.99 14.22
N PRO A 260 -25.14 5.70 14.26
CA PRO A 260 -26.37 5.16 14.87
C PRO A 260 -26.89 3.85 14.24
N LEU A 261 -26.52 3.56 13.01
CA LEU A 261 -26.88 2.32 12.31
C LEU A 261 -25.86 1.19 12.55
N GLY A 262 -24.79 1.49 13.30
CA GLY A 262 -23.73 0.56 13.58
C GLY A 262 -22.72 0.40 12.43
N GLN A 263 -22.65 1.35 11.49
CA GLN A 263 -21.60 1.40 10.51
C GLN A 263 -20.35 2.02 11.14
N LEU A 264 -19.20 1.45 10.87
CA LEU A 264 -17.92 1.99 11.32
C LEU A 264 -17.42 2.98 10.26
N ARG A 265 -17.33 4.27 10.62
CA ARG A 265 -16.91 5.34 9.71
C ARG A 265 -15.51 5.83 10.04
N HIS A 266 -14.66 5.89 9.03
CA HIS A 266 -13.30 6.40 9.13
C HIS A 266 -13.22 7.80 8.51
N ARG A 267 -12.56 8.76 9.20
CA ARG A 267 -12.41 10.15 8.74
C ARG A 267 -11.44 10.33 7.58
N GLY A 268 -10.52 9.38 7.40
CA GLY A 268 -9.55 9.42 6.28
C GLY A 268 -10.23 9.28 4.93
N SER A 269 -9.54 9.77 3.88
CA SER A 269 -10.03 9.67 2.51
C SER A 269 -10.36 8.23 2.12
N SER A 270 -11.53 8.02 1.53
CA SER A 270 -11.97 6.71 1.06
C SER A 270 -11.22 6.24 -0.19
N GLY A 271 -10.55 7.12 -0.88
CA GLY A 271 -9.67 6.83 -2.02
C GLY A 271 -8.24 6.42 -1.63
N LEU A 272 -7.92 6.35 -0.34
CA LEU A 272 -6.63 5.90 0.18
C LEU A 272 -6.80 4.67 1.07
N ARG A 273 -5.71 3.93 1.29
CA ARG A 273 -5.67 2.87 2.30
C ARG A 273 -5.95 3.43 3.68
N ARG A 274 -6.75 2.70 4.46
CA ARG A 274 -7.12 3.09 5.82
C ARG A 274 -6.72 1.98 6.80
N VAL A 275 -6.11 2.41 7.92
CA VAL A 275 -5.72 1.51 9.01
C VAL A 275 -6.44 1.95 10.27
N TYR A 276 -6.98 1.01 11.00
CA TYR A 276 -7.63 1.25 12.29
C TYR A 276 -7.62 -0.01 13.16
N THR A 277 -7.87 0.20 14.43
CA THR A 277 -7.92 -0.86 15.44
C THR A 277 -9.31 -0.90 16.06
N VAL A 278 -9.89 -2.10 16.15
CA VAL A 278 -11.10 -2.37 16.91
C VAL A 278 -10.75 -3.34 18.02
N ARG A 279 -11.14 -3.03 19.26
CA ARG A 279 -11.02 -3.97 20.38
C ARG A 279 -12.36 -4.66 20.58
N ASP A 280 -12.38 -5.97 20.32
CA ASP A 280 -13.57 -6.80 20.55
C ASP A 280 -13.55 -7.32 22.00
N ASP A 281 -14.42 -6.77 22.84
CA ASP A 281 -14.60 -7.15 24.23
C ASP A 281 -15.66 -8.26 24.42
N GLY A 282 -16.13 -8.86 23.33
CA GLY A 282 -17.16 -9.89 23.32
C GLY A 282 -18.58 -9.37 23.60
N ARG A 283 -18.75 -8.10 23.89
CA ARG A 283 -20.06 -7.51 24.23
C ARG A 283 -20.77 -7.03 22.95
N PRO A 284 -22.11 -7.14 22.91
CA PRO A 284 -22.89 -6.51 21.86
C PRO A 284 -22.65 -5.01 21.85
N ALA A 285 -22.36 -4.43 20.70
CA ALA A 285 -22.21 -2.99 20.58
C ALA A 285 -23.54 -2.27 20.85
N ALA A 286 -23.50 -1.10 21.49
CA ALA A 286 -24.68 -0.32 21.92
C ALA A 286 -25.69 -0.04 20.79
N TRP A 287 -25.22 0.12 19.56
CA TRP A 287 -26.10 0.33 18.39
C TRP A 287 -27.11 -0.81 18.17
N ARG A 288 -26.78 -2.05 18.60
CA ARG A 288 -27.68 -3.21 18.45
C ARG A 288 -28.96 -3.07 19.27
N GLN A 289 -28.90 -2.37 20.39
CA GLN A 289 -30.05 -2.12 21.26
C GLN A 289 -30.82 -0.84 20.90
N ARG A 290 -30.39 -0.13 19.87
CA ARG A 290 -31.10 1.07 19.45
C ARG A 290 -32.37 0.71 18.71
N PRO A 291 -33.56 1.13 19.20
CA PRO A 291 -34.83 0.83 18.55
C PRO A 291 -34.86 1.28 17.09
N PRO A 292 -35.56 0.54 16.22
CA PRO A 292 -35.78 0.95 14.84
C PRO A 292 -36.62 2.24 14.80
N ASP A 293 -36.40 3.02 13.76
CA ASP A 293 -37.30 4.11 13.38
C ASP A 293 -38.33 3.63 12.33
N ALA A 294 -39.21 4.52 11.89
CA ALA A 294 -40.22 4.23 10.89
C ALA A 294 -39.65 3.69 9.57
N GLN A 295 -38.39 4.03 9.26
CA GLN A 295 -37.69 3.55 8.07
C GLN A 295 -37.50 2.03 8.08
N GLY A 296 -37.37 1.42 9.26
CA GLY A 296 -37.26 -0.04 9.42
C GLY A 296 -38.45 -0.84 8.88
N LEU A 297 -39.59 -0.21 8.71
CA LEU A 297 -40.82 -0.81 8.14
C LEU A 297 -41.19 -0.25 6.75
N GLN A 298 -40.42 0.68 6.20
CA GLN A 298 -40.73 1.33 4.93
C GLN A 298 -40.73 0.30 3.79
N LEU A 299 -41.87 0.22 3.08
CA LEU A 299 -42.07 -0.63 1.93
C LEU A 299 -43.03 0.09 0.96
N PRO A 300 -42.68 0.32 -0.31
CA PRO A 300 -43.56 0.95 -1.28
C PRO A 300 -44.76 0.03 -1.57
N PRO A 301 -46.01 0.48 -1.34
CA PRO A 301 -47.19 -0.35 -1.50
C PRO A 301 -47.38 -0.79 -2.96
N GLY A 302 -47.68 -2.08 -3.16
CA GLY A 302 -47.94 -2.64 -4.48
C GLY A 302 -46.71 -2.84 -5.36
N SER A 303 -45.52 -2.59 -4.81
CA SER A 303 -44.26 -2.81 -5.55
C SER A 303 -43.98 -4.29 -5.83
N ASN A 304 -44.36 -5.17 -4.90
CA ASN A 304 -44.23 -6.64 -4.99
C ASN A 304 -45.45 -7.28 -4.32
N PRO A 305 -46.60 -7.34 -5.01
CA PRO A 305 -47.91 -7.68 -4.41
C PRO A 305 -47.97 -9.08 -3.80
N GLN A 306 -47.35 -10.11 -4.40
CA GLN A 306 -47.36 -11.47 -3.86
C GLN A 306 -46.49 -11.55 -2.58
N LEU A 307 -45.32 -10.92 -2.57
CA LEU A 307 -44.49 -10.79 -1.41
C LEU A 307 -45.22 -10.08 -0.26
N GLU A 308 -45.92 -8.99 -0.58
CA GLU A 308 -46.69 -8.23 0.42
C GLU A 308 -47.84 -9.07 0.98
N ALA A 309 -48.52 -9.86 0.15
CA ALA A 309 -49.58 -10.76 0.59
C ALA A 309 -49.07 -11.86 1.53
N LEU A 310 -47.93 -12.49 1.18
CA LEU A 310 -47.28 -13.50 2.01
C LEU A 310 -46.81 -12.89 3.36
N GLY A 311 -46.19 -11.72 3.31
CA GLY A 311 -45.76 -11.01 4.51
C GLY A 311 -46.93 -10.66 5.44
N ARG A 312 -48.06 -10.19 4.90
CA ARG A 312 -49.26 -9.94 5.71
C ARG A 312 -49.82 -11.19 6.37
N GLN A 313 -49.76 -12.36 5.71
CA GLN A 313 -50.16 -13.64 6.34
C GLN A 313 -49.27 -13.94 7.57
N TRP A 314 -47.98 -13.74 7.47
CA TRP A 314 -47.07 -13.90 8.62
C TRP A 314 -47.27 -12.81 9.67
N GLY A 315 -47.69 -11.62 9.26
CA GLY A 315 -48.04 -10.51 10.16
C GLY A 315 -49.14 -10.85 11.16
N ALA A 316 -50.00 -11.84 10.86
CA ALA A 316 -51.02 -12.35 11.77
C ALA A 316 -50.47 -13.18 12.94
N LEU A 317 -49.20 -13.63 12.87
CA LEU A 317 -48.54 -14.35 13.96
C LEU A 317 -48.23 -13.37 15.12
N GLU A 318 -48.32 -13.88 16.35
CA GLU A 318 -48.23 -13.04 17.57
C GLU A 318 -46.91 -12.32 17.72
N THR A 319 -45.80 -13.03 17.51
CA THR A 319 -44.47 -12.46 17.82
C THR A 319 -43.57 -12.31 16.58
N PRO A 320 -42.65 -11.36 16.58
CA PRO A 320 -41.64 -11.21 15.54
C PRO A 320 -40.79 -12.48 15.33
N GLU A 321 -40.49 -13.22 16.40
CA GLU A 321 -39.74 -14.49 16.35
C GLU A 321 -40.51 -15.56 15.60
N GLN A 322 -41.83 -15.66 15.83
CA GLN A 322 -42.71 -16.58 15.08
C GLN A 322 -42.76 -16.25 13.60
N ARG A 323 -42.79 -14.95 13.25
CA ARG A 323 -42.74 -14.46 11.85
C ARG A 323 -41.40 -14.79 11.19
N LEU A 324 -40.29 -14.62 11.90
CA LEU A 324 -38.97 -15.01 11.45
C LEU A 324 -38.90 -16.53 11.21
N ALA A 325 -39.37 -17.34 12.15
CA ALA A 325 -39.38 -18.80 12.01
C ALA A 325 -40.31 -19.28 10.87
N ALA A 326 -41.39 -18.55 10.59
CA ALA A 326 -42.25 -18.84 9.43
C ALA A 326 -41.51 -18.56 8.11
N ALA A 327 -40.77 -17.47 8.02
CA ALA A 327 -39.97 -17.17 6.85
C ALA A 327 -38.87 -18.23 6.64
N GLU A 328 -38.12 -18.61 7.67
CA GLU A 328 -37.11 -19.67 7.57
C GLU A 328 -37.68 -20.98 7.06
N ARG A 329 -38.79 -21.44 7.65
CA ARG A 329 -39.48 -22.68 7.20
C ARG A 329 -39.91 -22.57 5.75
N TRP A 330 -40.43 -21.41 5.33
CA TRP A 330 -40.86 -21.20 3.97
C TRP A 330 -39.70 -21.27 2.99
N PHE A 331 -38.60 -20.54 3.24
CA PHE A 331 -37.43 -20.60 2.38
C PHE A 331 -36.83 -22.02 2.27
N ARG A 332 -36.79 -22.77 3.40
CA ARG A 332 -36.31 -24.16 3.41
C ARG A 332 -37.24 -25.12 2.66
N SER A 333 -38.54 -24.83 2.57
CA SER A 333 -39.55 -25.69 1.91
C SER A 333 -39.63 -25.47 0.41
N GLN A 334 -39.09 -24.36 -0.10
CA GLN A 334 -39.14 -24.05 -1.51
C GLN A 334 -37.84 -24.48 -2.22
N PRO A 335 -37.89 -24.82 -3.52
CA PRO A 335 -36.74 -25.29 -4.28
C PRO A 335 -35.82 -24.13 -4.72
N PHE A 336 -35.37 -23.34 -3.77
CA PHE A 336 -34.42 -22.25 -4.01
C PHE A 336 -33.04 -22.77 -4.37
N ARG A 337 -32.32 -22.06 -5.25
CA ARG A 337 -30.96 -22.37 -5.67
C ARG A 337 -30.09 -21.13 -5.57
N TYR A 338 -28.90 -21.31 -5.03
CA TYR A 338 -27.89 -20.26 -5.04
C TYR A 338 -27.09 -20.32 -6.35
N THR A 339 -27.04 -19.22 -7.11
CA THR A 339 -26.23 -19.08 -8.32
C THR A 339 -25.77 -17.65 -8.50
N LEU A 340 -24.57 -17.45 -9.03
CA LEU A 340 -24.04 -16.15 -9.39
C LEU A 340 -24.53 -15.64 -10.76
N LYS A 341 -25.24 -16.48 -11.53
CA LYS A 341 -25.75 -16.16 -12.87
C LYS A 341 -27.28 -16.35 -12.96
N PRO A 342 -28.09 -15.66 -12.14
CA PRO A 342 -29.56 -15.88 -12.10
C PRO A 342 -30.30 -15.23 -13.27
N GLY A 343 -29.62 -14.48 -14.13
CA GLY A 343 -30.26 -13.62 -15.13
C GLY A 343 -30.85 -12.35 -14.52
N THR A 344 -31.29 -11.43 -15.36
CA THR A 344 -31.86 -10.14 -14.94
C THR A 344 -33.30 -10.30 -14.47
N LEU A 345 -33.65 -9.65 -13.36
CA LEU A 345 -35.03 -9.55 -12.90
C LEU A 345 -35.79 -8.45 -13.65
N PRO A 346 -37.14 -8.61 -13.84
CA PRO A 346 -37.95 -7.58 -14.49
C PRO A 346 -37.97 -6.28 -13.67
N GLU A 347 -38.35 -5.17 -14.31
CA GLU A 347 -38.49 -3.89 -13.63
C GLU A 347 -39.67 -3.84 -12.66
N ARG A 348 -40.77 -4.54 -13.01
CA ARG A 348 -41.97 -4.61 -12.18
C ARG A 348 -41.96 -5.87 -11.34
N ALA A 349 -42.29 -5.74 -10.07
CA ALA A 349 -42.36 -6.81 -9.09
C ALA A 349 -41.14 -7.76 -9.10
N PRO A 350 -39.90 -7.25 -9.06
CA PRO A 350 -38.70 -8.08 -9.21
C PRO A 350 -38.56 -9.13 -8.10
N LEU A 351 -38.98 -8.82 -6.89
CA LEU A 351 -38.90 -9.74 -5.76
C LEU A 351 -39.98 -10.82 -5.81
N ASP A 352 -41.14 -10.53 -6.40
CA ASP A 352 -42.17 -11.55 -6.67
C ASP A 352 -41.62 -12.57 -7.68
N THR A 353 -41.04 -12.10 -8.79
CA THR A 353 -40.43 -12.98 -9.78
C THR A 353 -39.34 -13.86 -9.17
N PHE A 354 -38.49 -13.29 -8.31
CA PHE A 354 -37.47 -14.05 -7.61
C PHE A 354 -38.08 -15.12 -6.70
N LEU A 355 -39.02 -14.74 -5.83
CA LEU A 355 -39.54 -15.61 -4.79
C LEU A 355 -40.48 -16.73 -5.32
N PHE A 356 -41.32 -16.44 -6.31
CA PHE A 356 -42.41 -17.33 -6.70
C PHE A 356 -42.15 -18.01 -8.05
N GLU A 357 -41.38 -17.39 -8.95
CA GLU A 357 -41.19 -17.92 -10.31
C GLU A 357 -39.79 -18.54 -10.47
N ARG A 358 -38.72 -17.75 -10.34
CA ARG A 358 -37.33 -18.18 -10.64
C ARG A 358 -36.70 -18.99 -9.53
N ARG A 359 -36.75 -18.50 -8.31
CA ARG A 359 -36.14 -19.12 -7.11
C ARG A 359 -34.64 -19.36 -7.23
N GLU A 360 -33.98 -18.64 -8.13
CA GLU A 360 -32.54 -18.69 -8.38
C GLU A 360 -31.94 -17.31 -8.19
N GLY A 361 -30.88 -17.22 -7.41
CA GLY A 361 -30.21 -15.95 -7.09
C GLY A 361 -29.01 -16.11 -6.21
N PHE A 362 -28.38 -14.99 -5.88
CA PHE A 362 -27.27 -14.88 -4.95
C PHE A 362 -27.63 -14.02 -3.73
N CYS A 363 -26.68 -13.78 -2.82
CA CYS A 363 -26.93 -13.15 -1.51
C CYS A 363 -27.79 -11.88 -1.58
N GLY A 364 -27.56 -11.00 -2.58
CA GLY A 364 -28.35 -9.77 -2.76
C GLY A 364 -29.85 -10.04 -3.01
N HIS A 365 -30.20 -11.06 -3.78
CA HIS A 365 -31.59 -11.45 -4.03
C HIS A 365 -32.26 -11.96 -2.76
N TYR A 366 -31.61 -12.87 -2.05
CA TYR A 366 -32.12 -13.46 -0.82
C TYR A 366 -32.27 -12.42 0.28
N ALA A 367 -31.25 -11.60 0.52
CA ALA A 367 -31.29 -10.54 1.53
C ALA A 367 -32.38 -9.50 1.23
N SER A 368 -32.48 -9.07 -0.03
CA SER A 368 -33.52 -8.11 -0.46
C SER A 368 -34.92 -8.65 -0.25
N ALA A 369 -35.20 -9.83 -0.74
CA ALA A 369 -36.53 -10.43 -0.66
C ALA A 369 -36.93 -10.76 0.78
N PHE A 370 -36.03 -11.35 1.56
CA PHE A 370 -36.29 -11.65 2.96
C PHE A 370 -36.53 -10.39 3.80
N THR A 371 -35.72 -9.34 3.60
CA THR A 371 -35.92 -8.07 4.32
C THR A 371 -37.25 -7.43 3.97
N ALA A 372 -37.65 -7.42 2.69
CA ALA A 372 -38.94 -6.91 2.27
C ALA A 372 -40.12 -7.74 2.83
N LEU A 373 -40.01 -9.08 2.86
CA LEU A 373 -40.97 -9.96 3.50
C LEU A 373 -41.14 -9.68 4.99
N MET A 374 -40.03 -9.48 5.74
CA MET A 374 -40.09 -9.15 7.15
C MET A 374 -40.76 -7.80 7.38
N ARG A 375 -40.48 -6.78 6.55
CA ARG A 375 -41.19 -5.50 6.60
C ARG A 375 -42.68 -5.65 6.33
N ALA A 376 -43.05 -6.43 5.32
CA ALA A 376 -44.45 -6.72 5.02
C ALA A 376 -45.16 -7.50 6.16
N ALA A 377 -44.40 -8.29 6.91
CA ALA A 377 -44.88 -8.98 8.12
C ALA A 377 -44.86 -8.08 9.38
N GLY A 378 -44.54 -6.82 9.25
CA GLY A 378 -44.48 -5.88 10.39
C GLY A 378 -43.28 -6.05 11.31
N VAL A 379 -42.21 -6.69 10.84
CA VAL A 379 -40.93 -6.82 11.56
C VAL A 379 -39.93 -5.82 10.99
N PRO A 380 -39.47 -4.83 11.80
CA PRO A 380 -38.48 -3.87 11.33
C PRO A 380 -37.20 -4.60 10.90
N SER A 381 -36.76 -4.29 9.68
CA SER A 381 -35.62 -4.99 9.07
C SER A 381 -34.87 -4.11 8.07
N ARG A 382 -33.61 -4.46 7.79
CA ARG A 382 -32.71 -3.74 6.89
C ARG A 382 -31.72 -4.69 6.24
N VAL A 383 -31.25 -4.35 5.06
CA VAL A 383 -30.19 -5.09 4.38
C VAL A 383 -28.83 -4.57 4.85
N VAL A 384 -27.89 -5.45 5.05
CA VAL A 384 -26.50 -5.14 5.35
C VAL A 384 -25.63 -5.72 4.24
N SER A 385 -24.71 -4.92 3.72
CA SER A 385 -23.66 -5.38 2.84
C SER A 385 -22.29 -5.25 3.49
N GLY A 386 -21.41 -6.19 3.13
CA GLY A 386 -20.08 -6.28 3.70
C GLY A 386 -19.32 -7.47 3.11
N TYR A 387 -18.55 -8.16 3.95
CA TYR A 387 -17.82 -9.35 3.53
C TYR A 387 -18.15 -10.52 4.46
N ARG A 388 -18.04 -11.76 3.94
CA ARG A 388 -18.24 -12.99 4.71
C ARG A 388 -17.04 -13.92 4.51
N GLY A 389 -16.50 -14.47 5.61
CA GLY A 389 -15.38 -15.40 5.55
C GLY A 389 -14.02 -14.72 5.66
N GLY A 390 -13.18 -14.95 4.68
CA GLY A 390 -11.77 -14.57 4.62
C GLY A 390 -10.83 -15.75 4.87
N ASP A 391 -9.75 -15.83 4.09
CA ASP A 391 -8.71 -16.84 4.21
C ASP A 391 -7.77 -16.53 5.38
N TRP A 392 -7.56 -17.50 6.28
CA TRP A 392 -6.58 -17.36 7.34
C TRP A 392 -5.17 -17.58 6.83
N VAL A 393 -4.31 -16.60 7.02
CA VAL A 393 -2.93 -16.59 6.54
C VAL A 393 -1.99 -16.36 7.73
N VAL A 394 -0.99 -17.23 7.87
CA VAL A 394 0.10 -17.05 8.83
C VAL A 394 1.39 -16.81 8.03
N PRO A 395 1.85 -15.56 7.92
CA PRO A 395 3.07 -15.24 7.18
C PRO A 395 4.31 -15.66 7.99
N LEU A 396 5.44 -15.92 7.29
CA LEU A 396 6.71 -16.23 7.93
C LEU A 396 7.17 -15.08 8.84
N GLY A 397 7.27 -15.35 10.15
CA GLY A 397 7.73 -14.36 11.12
C GLY A 397 6.77 -13.19 11.39
N GLY A 398 5.52 -13.27 10.92
CA GLY A 398 4.49 -12.23 11.05
C GLY A 398 3.30 -12.63 11.92
N ILE A 399 2.41 -11.67 12.12
CA ILE A 399 1.14 -11.88 12.82
C ILE A 399 0.14 -12.49 11.84
N GLY A 400 -0.62 -13.50 12.26
CA GLY A 400 -1.69 -14.09 11.48
C GLY A 400 -2.79 -13.07 11.14
N TYR A 401 -3.33 -13.16 9.93
CA TYR A 401 -4.39 -12.27 9.47
C TYR A 401 -5.41 -13.01 8.59
N LEU A 402 -6.64 -12.50 8.54
CA LEU A 402 -7.62 -12.88 7.54
C LEU A 402 -7.44 -11.99 6.32
N ASP A 403 -7.34 -12.62 5.16
CA ASP A 403 -7.32 -11.97 3.85
C ASP A 403 -8.75 -11.94 3.30
N LEU A 404 -9.32 -10.74 3.21
CA LEU A 404 -10.64 -10.49 2.65
C LEU A 404 -10.49 -9.97 1.22
N ARG A 405 -11.17 -10.59 0.29
CA ARG A 405 -11.16 -10.24 -1.13
C ARG A 405 -12.48 -9.62 -1.54
N GLN A 406 -12.49 -8.96 -2.69
CA GLN A 406 -13.74 -8.46 -3.26
C GLN A 406 -14.74 -9.59 -3.51
N GLY A 407 -14.25 -10.79 -3.87
CA GLY A 407 -15.08 -11.99 -4.01
C GLY A 407 -15.76 -12.48 -2.74
N ASP A 408 -15.31 -12.06 -1.55
CA ASP A 408 -15.96 -12.34 -0.27
C ASP A 408 -17.12 -11.37 0.03
N ALA A 409 -17.45 -10.45 -0.90
CA ALA A 409 -18.57 -9.54 -0.77
C ALA A 409 -19.88 -10.31 -0.57
N HIS A 410 -20.64 -9.89 0.43
CA HIS A 410 -21.85 -10.58 0.85
C HIS A 410 -22.91 -9.62 1.34
N ALA A 411 -24.17 -9.99 1.15
CA ALA A 411 -25.32 -9.29 1.69
C ALA A 411 -26.15 -10.23 2.58
N TRP A 412 -26.62 -9.68 3.70
CA TRP A 412 -27.51 -10.36 4.63
C TRP A 412 -28.53 -9.37 5.19
N SER A 413 -29.40 -9.83 6.07
CA SER A 413 -30.43 -9.02 6.69
C SER A 413 -30.18 -8.85 8.18
N GLU A 414 -30.64 -7.74 8.74
CA GLU A 414 -30.80 -7.55 10.18
C GLU A 414 -32.28 -7.31 10.47
N VAL A 415 -32.80 -8.02 11.45
CA VAL A 415 -34.19 -7.89 11.93
C VAL A 415 -34.21 -7.44 13.37
N TRP A 416 -35.21 -6.64 13.72
CA TRP A 416 -35.39 -6.19 15.10
C TRP A 416 -36.27 -7.18 15.88
N LEU A 417 -35.70 -7.76 16.92
CA LEU A 417 -36.43 -8.62 17.86
C LEU A 417 -36.49 -7.96 19.24
N PRO A 418 -37.69 -7.79 19.82
CA PRO A 418 -37.83 -7.21 21.16
C PRO A 418 -36.98 -7.96 22.21
N GLY A 419 -36.25 -7.23 23.02
CA GLY A 419 -35.34 -7.81 24.03
C GLY A 419 -34.00 -8.30 23.50
N GLN A 420 -33.86 -8.59 22.20
CA GLN A 420 -32.61 -9.01 21.57
C GLN A 420 -31.93 -7.89 20.77
N GLY A 421 -32.72 -6.90 20.29
CA GLY A 421 -32.25 -5.83 19.44
C GLY A 421 -32.09 -6.26 17.98
N TRP A 422 -31.12 -5.67 17.25
CA TRP A 422 -30.83 -6.03 15.87
C TRP A 422 -30.09 -7.38 15.78
N VAL A 423 -30.73 -8.36 15.18
CA VAL A 423 -30.22 -9.73 14.98
C VAL A 423 -29.90 -9.94 13.50
N GLY A 424 -28.69 -10.40 13.21
CA GLY A 424 -28.27 -10.75 11.85
C GLY A 424 -28.91 -12.06 11.40
N VAL A 425 -29.46 -12.07 10.20
CA VAL A 425 -30.08 -13.23 9.56
C VAL A 425 -29.57 -13.34 8.13
N ASP A 426 -28.96 -14.45 7.80
CA ASP A 426 -28.48 -14.74 6.45
C ASP A 426 -29.35 -15.81 5.80
N PRO A 427 -30.32 -15.43 4.93
CA PRO A 427 -31.23 -16.37 4.32
C PRO A 427 -30.54 -17.31 3.32
N THR A 428 -29.33 -17.03 2.89
CA THR A 428 -28.55 -17.92 2.02
C THR A 428 -28.12 -19.20 2.73
N THR A 429 -28.08 -19.20 4.06
CA THR A 429 -27.76 -20.40 4.87
C THR A 429 -28.91 -21.42 4.91
N TRP A 430 -30.08 -21.04 4.43
CA TRP A 430 -31.26 -21.90 4.40
C TRP A 430 -31.39 -22.67 3.09
N VAL A 431 -30.56 -22.36 2.11
CA VAL A 431 -30.58 -22.97 0.79
C VAL A 431 -29.33 -23.80 0.53
N PRO A 432 -29.39 -24.84 -0.30
CA PRO A 432 -28.21 -25.64 -0.62
C PRO A 432 -27.07 -24.76 -1.18
N ALA A 433 -25.84 -24.97 -0.66
CA ALA A 433 -24.67 -24.31 -1.20
C ALA A 433 -24.44 -24.73 -2.67
N PRO A 434 -23.92 -23.84 -3.53
CA PRO A 434 -23.58 -24.21 -4.89
C PRO A 434 -22.52 -25.31 -4.89
N LEU A 435 -22.74 -26.37 -5.64
CA LEU A 435 -21.76 -27.43 -5.87
C LEU A 435 -20.68 -26.88 -6.82
N GLY A 436 -19.53 -26.48 -6.29
CA GLY A 436 -18.26 -26.51 -7.04
C GLY A 436 -17.97 -25.39 -8.02
N GLU A 437 -18.28 -24.11 -7.76
CA GLU A 437 -17.76 -22.99 -8.57
C GLU A 437 -16.56 -22.30 -7.91
N THR A 438 -15.47 -23.03 -7.70
CA THR A 438 -14.14 -22.45 -7.44
C THR A 438 -13.29 -22.55 -8.71
N GLU A 439 -13.63 -21.77 -9.74
CA GLU A 439 -12.78 -21.63 -10.91
C GLU A 439 -11.63 -20.64 -10.61
N GLY A 440 -10.39 -21.10 -10.78
CA GLY A 440 -9.24 -20.20 -10.97
C GLY A 440 -8.40 -19.82 -9.75
N ALA A 441 -8.34 -20.65 -8.70
CA ALA A 441 -7.35 -20.43 -7.65
C ALA A 441 -5.91 -20.55 -8.23
N PRO A 442 -5.01 -19.55 -8.02
CA PRO A 442 -3.64 -19.65 -8.47
C PRO A 442 -2.93 -20.88 -7.87
N SER A 443 -1.93 -21.43 -8.57
CA SER A 443 -1.15 -22.58 -8.11
C SER A 443 -0.63 -22.37 -6.67
N GLY A 444 -0.51 -23.42 -5.87
CA GLY A 444 -0.16 -23.35 -4.45
C GLY A 444 1.08 -22.50 -4.14
N ALA A 445 2.13 -22.56 -4.97
CA ALA A 445 3.35 -21.78 -4.81
C ALA A 445 3.13 -20.26 -5.07
N ALA A 446 2.41 -19.91 -6.11
CA ALA A 446 2.11 -18.50 -6.43
C ALA A 446 1.22 -17.88 -5.34
N ARG A 447 0.22 -18.61 -4.86
CA ARG A 447 -0.64 -18.19 -3.75
C ARG A 447 0.15 -18.01 -2.46
N TRP A 448 1.06 -18.92 -2.15
CA TRP A 448 1.94 -18.82 -1.00
C TRP A 448 2.82 -17.56 -1.06
N LEU A 449 3.50 -17.30 -2.19
CA LEU A 449 4.31 -16.09 -2.39
C LEU A 449 3.48 -14.82 -2.27
N GLN A 450 2.28 -14.81 -2.83
CA GLN A 450 1.35 -13.69 -2.72
C GLN A 450 0.97 -13.41 -1.26
N HIS A 451 0.68 -14.44 -0.47
CA HIS A 451 0.37 -14.30 0.95
C HIS A 451 1.57 -13.76 1.74
N GLN A 452 2.82 -14.23 1.45
CA GLN A 452 4.01 -13.69 2.11
C GLN A 452 4.20 -12.21 1.76
N TRP A 453 4.03 -11.84 0.49
CA TRP A 453 4.09 -10.45 0.05
C TRP A 453 3.05 -9.58 0.77
N TRP A 454 1.83 -10.05 0.89
CA TRP A 454 0.77 -9.32 1.58
C TRP A 454 0.98 -9.22 3.09
N GLY A 455 1.60 -10.22 3.69
CA GLY A 455 2.05 -10.15 5.09
C GLY A 455 3.09 -9.06 5.31
N LEU A 456 4.07 -8.97 4.40
CA LEU A 456 5.08 -7.89 4.40
C LEU A 456 4.45 -6.52 4.15
N ASP A 457 3.52 -6.42 3.20
CA ASP A 457 2.80 -5.18 2.90
C ASP A 457 1.94 -4.72 4.08
N LEU A 458 1.28 -5.64 4.78
CA LEU A 458 0.55 -5.34 6.01
C LEU A 458 1.47 -4.80 7.11
N ALA A 459 2.63 -5.43 7.33
CA ALA A 459 3.61 -5.00 8.31
C ALA A 459 4.19 -3.62 7.95
N TRP A 460 4.50 -3.38 6.68
CA TRP A 460 4.96 -2.09 6.15
C TRP A 460 3.92 -0.99 6.32
N THR A 461 2.70 -1.26 5.86
CA THR A 461 1.59 -0.28 5.92
C THR A 461 1.25 0.07 7.37
N ARG A 462 1.29 -0.91 8.27
CA ARG A 462 1.12 -0.69 9.70
C ARG A 462 2.20 0.22 10.28
N LEU A 463 3.46 0.01 9.91
CA LEU A 463 4.57 0.87 10.34
C LEU A 463 4.39 2.29 9.80
N TRP A 464 3.97 2.42 8.52
CA TRP A 464 3.90 3.70 7.83
C TRP A 464 2.65 4.51 8.19
N LEU A 465 1.45 3.89 8.15
CA LEU A 465 0.17 4.56 8.43
C LEU A 465 -0.25 4.48 9.90
N GLY A 466 0.16 3.42 10.61
CA GLY A 466 -0.15 3.25 12.04
C GLY A 466 0.70 4.13 12.96
N TYR A 467 1.78 4.72 12.45
CA TYR A 467 2.57 5.72 13.17
C TYR A 467 1.97 7.11 12.95
N ASP A 468 0.80 7.34 13.54
CA ASP A 468 0.10 8.62 13.54
C ASP A 468 0.57 9.55 14.68
N LEU A 469 -0.08 10.69 14.85
CA LEU A 469 0.20 11.63 15.95
C LEU A 469 0.15 10.98 17.32
N GLN A 470 -0.79 10.05 17.56
CA GLN A 470 -0.94 9.38 18.86
C GLN A 470 0.14 8.32 19.06
N GLY A 471 0.45 7.54 18.02
CA GLY A 471 1.56 6.60 18.03
C GLY A 471 2.90 7.30 18.26
N GLN A 472 3.08 8.47 17.64
CA GLN A 472 4.24 9.34 17.86
C GLN A 472 4.27 9.86 19.30
N GLU A 473 3.15 10.37 19.80
CA GLU A 473 3.05 10.89 21.17
C GLU A 473 3.29 9.80 22.21
N ALA A 474 2.71 8.60 22.02
CA ALA A 474 2.92 7.46 22.90
C ALA A 474 4.38 6.97 22.89
N LEU A 475 5.03 6.94 21.71
CA LEU A 475 6.45 6.61 21.60
C LEU A 475 7.32 7.66 22.32
N LEU A 476 7.04 8.93 22.07
CA LEU A 476 7.78 10.04 22.70
C LEU A 476 7.57 10.07 24.20
N GLN A 477 6.37 9.76 24.70
CA GLN A 477 6.10 9.62 26.13
C GLN A 477 6.89 8.46 26.75
N ARG A 478 6.95 7.29 26.06
CA ARG A 478 7.72 6.13 26.52
C ARG A 478 9.24 6.41 26.55
N LEU A 479 9.76 7.14 25.56
CA LEU A 479 11.19 7.42 25.44
C LEU A 479 11.65 8.57 26.34
N LEU A 480 10.82 9.60 26.50
CA LEU A 480 11.20 10.86 27.12
C LEU A 480 10.52 11.10 28.48
N GLY A 481 9.36 10.46 28.75
CA GLY A 481 8.59 10.68 29.96
C GLY A 481 8.34 12.18 30.20
N GLU A 482 8.63 12.64 31.40
CA GLU A 482 8.50 14.06 31.80
C GLU A 482 9.51 15.00 31.10
N ARG A 483 10.53 14.44 30.42
CA ARG A 483 11.57 15.21 29.71
C ARG A 483 11.14 15.71 28.33
N ARG A 484 9.83 15.79 28.07
CA ARG A 484 9.26 16.30 26.80
C ARG A 484 9.75 17.70 26.42
N GLN A 485 10.13 18.52 27.40
CA GLN A 485 10.76 19.83 27.18
C GLN A 485 12.05 19.75 26.34
N TRP A 486 12.73 18.59 26.32
CA TRP A 486 13.95 18.36 25.53
C TRP A 486 13.69 17.93 24.08
N LEU A 487 12.43 17.75 23.67
CA LEU A 487 12.08 17.32 22.30
C LEU A 487 12.72 18.22 21.23
N GLY A 488 12.64 19.55 21.41
CA GLY A 488 13.26 20.49 20.49
C GLY A 488 14.78 20.32 20.40
N ALA A 489 15.45 20.13 21.54
CA ALA A 489 16.89 19.89 21.59
C ALA A 489 17.27 18.55 20.94
N LEU A 490 16.48 17.49 21.14
CA LEU A 490 16.70 16.18 20.51
C LEU A 490 16.48 16.23 19.00
N VAL A 491 15.48 16.96 18.51
CA VAL A 491 15.29 17.20 17.08
C VAL A 491 16.51 17.92 16.49
N LEU A 492 16.95 19.01 17.12
CA LEU A 492 18.11 19.75 16.66
C LEU A 492 19.40 18.91 16.72
N ALA A 493 19.59 18.14 17.78
CA ALA A 493 20.75 17.24 17.91
C ALA A 493 20.69 16.13 16.84
N GLY A 494 19.52 15.55 16.57
CA GLY A 494 19.31 14.56 15.52
C GLY A 494 19.56 15.12 14.12
N LEU A 495 19.10 16.33 13.84
CA LEU A 495 19.36 17.03 12.59
C LEU A 495 20.87 17.34 12.43
N ALA A 496 21.52 17.83 13.49
CA ALA A 496 22.96 18.11 13.48
C ALA A 496 23.79 16.83 13.27
N LEU A 497 23.44 15.74 13.96
CA LEU A 497 24.08 14.43 13.80
C LEU A 497 23.90 13.86 12.39
N GLY A 498 22.70 13.93 11.85
CA GLY A 498 22.41 13.48 10.50
C GLY A 498 23.13 14.30 9.43
N LEU A 499 23.20 15.62 9.61
CA LEU A 499 23.99 16.51 8.74
C LEU A 499 25.49 16.19 8.85
N ALA A 500 26.01 16.02 10.06
CA ALA A 500 27.39 15.63 10.26
C ALA A 500 27.73 14.28 9.61
N LEU A 501 26.84 13.29 9.73
CA LEU A 501 26.99 12.00 9.09
C LEU A 501 26.95 12.11 7.56
N ALA A 502 26.02 12.89 7.01
CA ALA A 502 25.94 13.16 5.59
C ALA A 502 27.22 13.82 5.05
N VAL A 503 27.73 14.83 5.75
CA VAL A 503 28.99 15.50 5.44
C VAL A 503 30.17 14.53 5.53
N ALA A 504 30.24 13.71 6.57
CA ALA A 504 31.32 12.71 6.74
C ALA A 504 31.29 11.67 5.60
N VAL A 505 30.10 11.20 5.20
CA VAL A 505 29.96 10.28 4.06
C VAL A 505 30.35 10.96 2.75
N LEU A 506 29.91 12.18 2.49
CA LEU A 506 30.30 12.96 1.33
C LEU A 506 31.82 13.17 1.28
N ALA A 507 32.43 13.54 2.40
CA ALA A 507 33.88 13.68 2.50
C ALA A 507 34.61 12.35 2.26
N ALA A 508 34.12 11.24 2.82
CA ALA A 508 34.66 9.91 2.57
C ALA A 508 34.54 9.48 1.11
N LEU A 509 33.43 9.84 0.45
CA LEU A 509 33.20 9.58 -0.97
C LEU A 509 34.13 10.43 -1.86
N GLN A 510 34.37 11.69 -1.47
CA GLN A 510 35.28 12.60 -2.19
C GLN A 510 36.77 12.21 -2.04
N ARG A 511 37.17 11.69 -0.86
CA ARG A 511 38.55 11.25 -0.60
C ARG A 511 39.01 10.07 -1.46
N ARG A 512 38.11 9.35 -2.12
CA ARG A 512 38.50 8.34 -3.08
C ARG A 512 38.60 8.96 -4.48
N PRO A 513 39.81 9.25 -5.00
CA PRO A 513 39.97 9.87 -6.31
C PRO A 513 39.30 9.00 -7.38
N ILE A 514 38.32 9.58 -8.03
CA ILE A 514 37.68 8.92 -9.18
C ILE A 514 38.63 9.13 -10.36
N VAL A 515 39.46 8.17 -10.63
CA VAL A 515 40.32 8.20 -11.81
C VAL A 515 39.42 8.10 -13.03
N ARG A 516 39.13 9.24 -13.65
CA ARG A 516 38.21 9.37 -14.78
C ARG A 516 38.77 8.74 -16.05
N ASP A 517 40.10 8.77 -16.23
CA ASP A 517 40.80 8.21 -17.38
C ASP A 517 41.10 6.70 -17.16
N PRO A 518 40.54 5.81 -17.99
CA PRO A 518 40.82 4.39 -17.88
C PRO A 518 42.27 4.02 -18.14
N TRP A 519 43.02 4.84 -18.87
CA TRP A 519 44.45 4.65 -19.14
C TRP A 519 45.28 5.04 -17.91
N ARG A 520 44.94 6.17 -17.31
CA ARG A 520 45.55 6.63 -16.05
C ARG A 520 45.33 5.62 -14.92
N ARG A 521 44.15 4.98 -14.89
CA ARG A 521 43.87 3.93 -13.91
C ARG A 521 44.75 2.70 -14.08
N GLU A 522 45.05 2.28 -15.32
CA GLU A 522 45.97 1.16 -15.57
C GLU A 522 47.42 1.56 -15.21
N LEU A 523 47.81 2.82 -15.47
CA LEU A 523 49.11 3.36 -15.04
C LEU A 523 49.23 3.37 -13.50
N GLU A 524 48.27 3.94 -12.80
CA GLU A 524 48.28 3.97 -11.33
C GLU A 524 48.34 2.57 -10.71
N ARG A 525 47.65 1.62 -11.31
CA ARG A 525 47.69 0.20 -10.91
C ARG A 525 49.03 -0.47 -11.20
N ALA A 526 49.74 -0.03 -12.22
CA ALA A 526 51.06 -0.54 -12.53
C ALA A 526 52.12 0.05 -11.61
N LEU A 527 51.97 1.33 -11.25
CA LEU A 527 52.92 2.04 -10.37
C LEU A 527 52.70 1.77 -8.86
N ALA A 528 51.46 1.42 -8.46
CA ALA A 528 51.16 1.18 -7.05
C ALA A 528 52.03 0.09 -6.35
N PRO A 529 52.37 -1.04 -6.99
CA PRO A 529 53.29 -2.01 -6.39
C PRO A 529 54.73 -1.51 -6.27
N LEU A 530 55.20 -0.64 -7.20
CA LEU A 530 56.52 -0.02 -7.16
C LEU A 530 56.59 1.03 -6.05
N ALA A 531 55.53 1.84 -5.91
CA ALA A 531 55.43 2.83 -4.85
C ALA A 531 55.47 2.20 -3.44
N ARG A 532 54.86 1.03 -3.29
CA ARG A 532 54.88 0.27 -2.02
C ARG A 532 56.28 -0.21 -1.64
N ARG A 533 57.22 -0.31 -2.60
CA ARG A 533 58.64 -0.64 -2.40
C ARG A 533 59.54 0.60 -2.44
N GLY A 534 58.98 1.79 -2.18
CA GLY A 534 59.73 3.05 -2.10
C GLY A 534 60.09 3.66 -3.46
N LEU A 535 59.63 3.13 -4.58
CA LEU A 535 59.92 3.65 -5.92
C LEU A 535 58.66 4.27 -6.52
N ALA A 536 58.43 5.57 -6.24
CA ALA A 536 57.39 6.37 -6.86
C ALA A 536 58.00 7.41 -7.82
N PRO A 537 57.28 7.87 -8.85
CA PRO A 537 57.69 9.01 -9.66
C PRO A 537 57.85 10.26 -8.78
N GLU A 538 58.94 10.99 -8.95
CA GLU A 538 59.23 12.24 -8.26
C GLU A 538 58.44 13.40 -8.87
N PRO A 539 58.15 14.48 -8.13
CA PRO A 539 57.52 15.67 -8.70
C PRO A 539 58.32 16.24 -9.88
N GLY A 540 57.66 16.30 -11.06
CA GLY A 540 58.30 16.76 -12.30
C GLY A 540 59.03 15.67 -13.10
N GLU A 541 59.18 14.44 -12.59
CA GLU A 541 59.80 13.32 -13.28
C GLU A 541 58.92 12.80 -14.41
N THR A 542 59.47 12.60 -15.60
CA THR A 542 58.74 12.00 -16.68
C THR A 542 58.66 10.47 -16.53
N LEU A 543 57.57 9.83 -17.07
CA LEU A 543 57.43 8.39 -16.98
C LEU A 543 58.58 7.58 -17.63
N PRO A 544 59.21 8.01 -18.77
CA PRO A 544 60.40 7.36 -19.30
C PRO A 544 61.59 7.48 -18.35
N THR A 545 61.84 8.64 -17.73
CA THR A 545 62.94 8.84 -16.76
C THR A 545 62.72 7.97 -15.52
N PHE A 546 61.49 7.91 -15.02
CA PHE A 546 61.12 7.02 -13.93
C PHE A 546 61.36 5.54 -14.30
N ALA A 547 61.00 5.12 -15.52
CA ALA A 547 61.22 3.73 -15.99
C ALA A 547 62.73 3.42 -16.12
N ALA A 548 63.55 4.41 -16.46
CA ALA A 548 65.02 4.24 -16.49
C ALA A 548 65.57 4.06 -15.06
N ARG A 549 65.18 4.89 -14.11
CA ARG A 549 65.55 4.84 -12.69
C ARG A 549 65.15 3.52 -12.01
N VAL A 550 63.92 3.02 -12.32
CA VAL A 550 63.49 1.67 -11.87
C VAL A 550 64.34 0.58 -12.49
N GLY A 551 64.80 0.75 -13.77
CA GLY A 551 65.65 -0.19 -14.45
C GLY A 551 67.08 -0.25 -13.90
N GLU A 552 67.59 0.82 -13.33
CA GLU A 552 68.86 0.83 -12.62
C GLU A 552 68.83 -0.03 -11.35
N ARG A 553 67.68 0.03 -10.62
CA ARG A 553 67.47 -0.77 -9.42
C ARG A 553 67.10 -2.21 -9.67
N TRP A 554 66.27 -2.43 -10.72
CA TRP A 554 65.84 -3.78 -11.13
C TRP A 554 65.95 -3.95 -12.65
N PRO A 555 67.12 -4.33 -13.18
CA PRO A 555 67.37 -4.47 -14.62
C PRO A 555 66.41 -5.40 -15.34
N SER A 556 65.93 -6.42 -14.64
CA SER A 556 64.94 -7.39 -15.21
C SER A 556 63.56 -6.80 -15.44
N LEU A 557 63.19 -5.72 -14.77
CA LEU A 557 61.91 -5.03 -14.93
C LEU A 557 61.96 -3.96 -16.03
N ALA A 558 63.12 -3.47 -16.39
CA ALA A 558 63.34 -2.37 -17.31
C ALA A 558 62.63 -2.55 -18.67
N PRO A 559 62.75 -3.72 -19.36
CA PRO A 559 62.12 -3.90 -20.68
C PRO A 559 60.60 -3.81 -20.63
N ASP A 560 59.98 -4.48 -19.65
CA ASP A 560 58.51 -4.52 -19.54
C ASP A 560 57.93 -3.20 -19.07
N LEU A 561 58.62 -2.48 -18.17
CA LEU A 561 58.19 -1.15 -17.71
C LEU A 561 58.33 -0.10 -18.81
N LYS A 562 59.43 -0.12 -19.58
CA LYS A 562 59.62 0.74 -20.76
C LYS A 562 58.54 0.47 -21.83
N ALA A 563 58.23 -0.78 -22.13
CA ALA A 563 57.20 -1.15 -23.05
C ALA A 563 55.78 -0.69 -22.58
N PHE A 564 55.51 -0.83 -21.29
CA PHE A 564 54.25 -0.33 -20.69
C PHE A 564 54.11 1.18 -20.79
N VAL A 565 55.19 1.93 -20.44
CA VAL A 565 55.22 3.39 -20.50
C VAL A 565 55.10 3.88 -21.95
N ALA A 566 55.79 3.26 -22.90
CA ALA A 566 55.71 3.61 -24.32
C ALA A 566 54.30 3.39 -24.87
N LEU A 567 53.64 2.28 -24.52
CA LEU A 567 52.27 2.00 -24.93
C LEU A 567 51.26 3.02 -24.29
N TYR A 568 51.47 3.34 -23.02
CA TYR A 568 50.67 4.37 -22.33
C TYR A 568 50.81 5.75 -22.96
N GLN A 569 52.06 6.19 -23.28
CA GLN A 569 52.32 7.49 -23.89
C GLN A 569 51.80 7.59 -25.31
N ARG A 570 51.95 6.51 -26.13
CA ARG A 570 51.36 6.45 -27.47
C ARG A 570 49.87 6.75 -27.46
N HIS A 571 49.14 6.19 -26.51
CA HIS A 571 47.70 6.43 -26.38
C HIS A 571 47.32 7.75 -25.78
N ARG A 572 48.16 8.30 -24.90
CA ARG A 572 47.91 9.58 -24.24
C ARG A 572 48.09 10.77 -25.20
N PHE A 573 49.05 10.66 -26.08
CA PHE A 573 49.52 11.81 -26.89
C PHE A 573 49.30 11.59 -28.41
N ALA A 574 49.16 10.40 -28.90
CA ALA A 574 48.85 10.11 -30.32
C ALA A 574 47.36 9.84 -30.48
N GLY A 575 46.60 10.73 -31.09
CA GLY A 575 45.15 10.63 -31.31
C GLY A 575 44.75 9.47 -32.21
N GLY A 576 44.67 8.25 -31.66
CA GLY A 576 44.34 7.04 -32.41
C GLY A 576 42.84 6.75 -32.55
N ALA A 577 42.43 6.04 -33.62
CA ALA A 577 41.08 5.61 -33.92
C ALA A 577 40.47 4.71 -32.81
N ALA A 578 39.13 4.76 -32.64
CA ALA A 578 38.41 4.07 -31.55
C ALA A 578 38.58 2.55 -31.53
N ALA A 579 38.84 1.91 -32.68
CA ALA A 579 39.04 0.46 -32.79
C ALA A 579 40.40 -0.02 -32.25
N SER A 580 41.46 0.79 -32.35
CA SER A 580 42.77 0.49 -31.78
C SER A 580 42.75 0.56 -30.25
N ARG A 581 41.98 1.46 -29.68
CA ARG A 581 41.90 1.72 -28.22
C ARG A 581 41.50 0.49 -27.39
N ARG A 582 40.64 -0.39 -27.91
CA ARG A 582 40.24 -1.64 -27.19
C ARG A 582 41.34 -2.67 -27.15
N ARG A 583 42.05 -2.90 -28.31
CA ARG A 583 43.15 -3.83 -28.40
C ARG A 583 44.31 -3.40 -27.52
N ASP A 584 44.69 -2.15 -27.62
CA ASP A 584 45.83 -1.59 -26.90
C ASP A 584 45.58 -1.54 -25.39
N ARG A 585 44.34 -1.32 -24.96
CA ARG A 585 43.99 -1.41 -23.53
C ARG A 585 44.10 -2.86 -23.02
N SER A 586 43.74 -3.85 -23.82
CA SER A 586 43.93 -5.25 -23.46
C SER A 586 45.41 -5.60 -23.34
N GLU A 587 46.26 -5.06 -24.24
CA GLU A 587 47.69 -5.20 -24.22
C GLU A 587 48.34 -4.53 -23.01
N LEU A 588 47.94 -3.29 -22.67
CA LEU A 588 48.40 -2.59 -21.48
C LEU A 588 48.08 -3.37 -20.18
N ARG A 589 46.93 -4.03 -20.15
CA ARG A 589 46.57 -4.92 -19.02
C ARG A 589 47.44 -6.17 -18.94
N ARG A 590 47.80 -6.75 -20.10
CA ARG A 590 48.71 -7.91 -20.15
C ARG A 590 50.10 -7.53 -19.65
N GLN A 591 50.64 -6.39 -20.13
CA GLN A 591 51.94 -5.88 -19.70
C GLN A 591 51.95 -5.55 -18.20
N ARG A 592 50.89 -4.91 -17.68
CA ARG A 592 50.74 -4.67 -16.23
C ARG A 592 50.78 -5.98 -15.42
N ARG A 593 50.12 -7.06 -15.91
CA ARG A 593 50.13 -8.35 -15.23
C ARG A 593 51.51 -9.01 -15.28
N ARG A 594 52.30 -8.80 -16.35
CA ARG A 594 53.70 -9.27 -16.48
C ARG A 594 54.56 -8.54 -15.47
N LEU A 595 54.52 -7.20 -15.45
CA LEU A 595 55.22 -6.37 -14.48
C LEU A 595 54.92 -6.78 -13.02
N GLY A 596 53.65 -7.03 -12.69
CA GLY A 596 53.27 -7.48 -11.35
C GLY A 596 53.89 -8.82 -10.95
N ARG A 597 53.93 -9.80 -11.90
CA ARG A 597 54.56 -11.12 -11.66
C ARG A 597 56.08 -11.04 -11.54
N GLN A 598 56.72 -10.22 -12.35
CA GLN A 598 58.18 -10.02 -12.26
C GLN A 598 58.59 -9.29 -10.99
N LEU A 599 57.78 -8.28 -10.58
CA LEU A 599 58.04 -7.57 -9.35
C LEU A 599 57.93 -8.44 -8.10
N GLN A 600 57.04 -9.45 -8.12
CA GLN A 600 56.94 -10.44 -7.03
C GLN A 600 58.18 -11.34 -6.91
N ARG A 601 58.96 -11.45 -7.96
CA ARG A 601 60.22 -12.28 -8.00
C ARG A 601 61.45 -11.47 -7.63
N GLN A 602 61.34 -10.17 -7.45
CA GLN A 602 62.47 -9.31 -7.03
C GLN A 602 62.60 -9.38 -5.51
N PRO A 603 63.81 -9.46 -4.97
CA PRO A 603 64.05 -9.26 -3.53
C PRO A 603 63.67 -7.84 -3.13
N ASP A 604 63.26 -7.68 -1.89
CA ASP A 604 62.83 -6.36 -1.35
C ASP A 604 63.96 -5.36 -1.34
#